data_7dc1299a1967ab7fdfd9af82e5261efc
#
_entry.id   7dc1299a1967ab7fdfd9af82e5261efc
#
_cell.length_a   1.000
_cell.length_b   1.000
_cell.length_c   1.000
_cell.angle_alpha   90.00
_cell.angle_beta   90.00
_cell.angle_gamma   90.00
#
_symmetry.space_group_name_H-M   'P 1'
#
loop_
_entity.id
_entity.type
_entity.pdbx_description
1 polymer ?
#
loop_
_entity_poly.entity_id
_entity_poly.type
_entity_poly.pdbx_seq_one_letter_code
_entity_poly.pdbx_strand_id
1 'polypeptide(L)'
;MCIRDRVGTDLQAILTFADKDGEPIIAKVGLSLVSVDNARKNLAEEVKDFNFDAVCAAARNDWEQALSSITVEGGGTDDLKNFYTAIYHAMVVPNVVSDVNGEYRRHNMQIGQLPKGKMQYSTFSLWDTFRAWNPLMTLIDTALVNNMVNSYLDIYDASGELPIWPLSAAETGTMIGYHSVSVIADAYLKGIRGCLLYTSPSPRDGATS
;
A
#
# COMPACT_ATOMS: atom_id res chain seq x y z
N MET A 1 -9.84 6.30 -29.71
CA MET A 1 -11.08 5.58 -29.35
C MET A 1 -11.71 6.31 -28.18
N CYS A 2 -12.91 6.85 -28.31
CA CYS A 2 -13.60 7.51 -27.19
C CYS A 2 -14.35 6.44 -26.40
N ILE A 3 -13.83 6.03 -25.25
CA ILE A 3 -14.56 5.17 -24.33
C ILE A 3 -15.54 6.10 -23.58
N ARG A 4 -16.85 5.88 -23.76
CA ARG A 4 -17.86 6.55 -22.94
C ARG A 4 -17.81 5.98 -21.54
N ASP A 5 -17.79 6.85 -20.53
CA ASP A 5 -17.85 6.44 -19.14
C ASP A 5 -19.12 5.59 -18.90
N ARG A 6 -18.94 4.45 -18.23
CA ARG A 6 -20.02 3.56 -17.83
C ARG A 6 -19.98 3.40 -16.33
N VAL A 7 -21.15 3.40 -15.73
CA VAL A 7 -21.32 3.18 -14.29
C VAL A 7 -22.25 2.00 -14.09
N GLY A 8 -21.88 1.06 -13.24
CA GLY A 8 -22.68 -0.12 -12.91
C GLY A 8 -21.92 -1.05 -11.99
N THR A 9 -22.61 -2.03 -11.45
CA THR A 9 -22.06 -3.02 -10.50
C THR A 9 -21.49 -4.26 -11.18
N ASP A 10 -21.82 -4.50 -12.45
CA ASP A 10 -21.39 -5.68 -13.19
C ASP A 10 -21.11 -5.28 -14.63
N LEU A 11 -20.02 -4.52 -14.82
CA LEU A 11 -19.63 -3.99 -16.12
C LEU A 11 -18.65 -4.93 -16.81
N GLN A 12 -18.98 -5.27 -18.06
CA GLN A 12 -18.08 -5.96 -18.98
C GLN A 12 -17.80 -5.06 -20.17
N ALA A 13 -16.56 -5.04 -20.64
CA ALA A 13 -16.16 -4.36 -21.85
C ALA A 13 -15.50 -5.34 -22.82
N ILE A 14 -16.01 -5.38 -24.05
CA ILE A 14 -15.40 -6.15 -25.14
C ILE A 14 -14.82 -5.14 -26.13
N LEU A 15 -13.52 -5.23 -26.33
CA LEU A 15 -12.79 -4.38 -27.27
C LEU A 15 -12.37 -5.23 -28.48
N THR A 16 -12.75 -4.78 -29.66
CA THR A 16 -12.36 -5.43 -30.92
C THR A 16 -11.32 -4.57 -31.63
N PHE A 17 -10.20 -5.17 -31.96
CA PHE A 17 -9.11 -4.54 -32.69
C PHE A 17 -9.02 -5.14 -34.09
N ALA A 18 -8.73 -4.31 -35.09
CA ALA A 18 -8.32 -4.81 -36.38
C ALA A 18 -6.86 -5.28 -36.27
N ASP A 19 -6.64 -6.58 -36.39
CA ASP A 19 -5.28 -7.11 -36.50
C ASP A 19 -4.72 -6.71 -37.86
N LYS A 20 -3.82 -5.76 -37.82
CA LYS A 20 -3.04 -5.37 -39.00
C LYS A 20 -1.59 -5.73 -38.69
N ASP A 21 -1.08 -6.70 -39.39
CA ASP A 21 0.35 -7.04 -39.44
C ASP A 21 0.93 -7.74 -38.19
N GLY A 22 0.11 -8.30 -37.27
CA GLY A 22 0.58 -9.02 -36.09
C GLY A 22 1.26 -8.14 -35.02
N GLU A 23 1.01 -6.82 -35.05
CA GLU A 23 1.55 -5.91 -34.05
C GLU A 23 0.92 -6.14 -32.67
N PRO A 24 1.72 -6.10 -31.59
CA PRO A 24 1.20 -6.32 -30.26
C PRO A 24 0.23 -5.22 -29.82
N ILE A 25 -0.88 -5.62 -29.19
CA ILE A 25 -1.83 -4.69 -28.59
C ILE A 25 -1.39 -4.39 -27.16
N ILE A 26 -1.07 -3.14 -26.88
CA ILE A 26 -0.68 -2.68 -25.56
C ILE A 26 -1.84 -1.93 -24.91
N ALA A 27 -2.24 -2.36 -23.70
CA ALA A 27 -3.24 -1.70 -22.88
C ALA A 27 -2.62 -1.14 -21.61
N LYS A 28 -3.06 0.07 -21.20
CA LYS A 28 -2.74 0.67 -19.90
C LYS A 28 -4.02 0.75 -19.08
N VAL A 29 -3.95 0.36 -17.80
CA VAL A 29 -5.09 0.39 -16.89
C VAL A 29 -4.74 1.24 -15.68
N GLY A 30 -5.54 2.26 -15.39
CA GLY A 30 -5.46 3.07 -14.19
C GLY A 30 -6.54 2.67 -13.20
N LEU A 31 -6.19 2.64 -11.91
CA LEU A 31 -7.10 2.32 -10.82
C LEU A 31 -7.13 3.46 -9.81
N SER A 32 -8.26 3.63 -9.13
CA SER A 32 -8.42 4.51 -7.98
C SER A 32 -9.62 4.06 -7.15
N LEU A 33 -9.52 4.16 -5.83
CA LEU A 33 -10.64 3.95 -4.91
C LEU A 33 -11.48 5.22 -4.72
N VAL A 34 -11.05 6.35 -5.31
CA VAL A 34 -11.68 7.67 -5.15
C VAL A 34 -12.57 7.99 -6.34
N SER A 35 -11.98 8.07 -7.55
CA SER A 35 -12.71 8.49 -8.75
C SER A 35 -12.03 8.04 -10.05
N VAL A 36 -12.81 8.04 -11.13
CA VAL A 36 -12.29 7.81 -12.50
C VAL A 36 -11.25 8.86 -12.89
N ASP A 37 -11.43 10.10 -12.47
CA ASP A 37 -10.48 11.19 -12.78
C ASP A 37 -9.15 10.98 -12.05
N ASN A 38 -9.17 10.47 -10.83
CA ASN A 38 -7.96 10.10 -10.12
C ASN A 38 -7.27 8.87 -10.76
N ALA A 39 -8.04 7.87 -11.20
CA ALA A 39 -7.48 6.75 -11.96
C ALA A 39 -6.75 7.21 -13.24
N ARG A 40 -7.29 8.23 -13.93
CA ARG A 40 -6.62 8.85 -15.08
C ARG A 40 -5.33 9.58 -14.70
N LYS A 41 -5.34 10.31 -13.56
CA LYS A 41 -4.14 10.98 -13.04
C LYS A 41 -3.06 9.98 -12.65
N ASN A 42 -3.44 8.92 -11.92
CA ASN A 42 -2.51 7.84 -11.56
C ASN A 42 -1.84 7.25 -12.80
N LEU A 43 -2.65 6.89 -13.80
CA LEU A 43 -2.14 6.34 -15.05
C LEU A 43 -1.21 7.30 -15.80
N ALA A 44 -1.56 8.59 -15.84
CA ALA A 44 -0.76 9.60 -16.54
C ALA A 44 0.58 9.88 -15.84
N GLU A 45 0.64 9.77 -14.52
CA GLU A 45 1.87 9.99 -13.75
C GLU A 45 2.76 8.76 -13.72
N GLU A 46 2.19 7.56 -13.55
CA GLU A 46 2.93 6.32 -13.36
C GLU A 46 3.34 5.67 -14.69
N VAL A 47 2.51 5.77 -15.75
CA VAL A 47 2.77 5.15 -17.05
C VAL A 47 2.56 6.18 -18.17
N LYS A 48 3.56 7.04 -18.36
CA LYS A 48 3.47 8.22 -19.23
C LYS A 48 3.26 7.89 -20.72
N ASP A 49 3.85 6.82 -21.20
CA ASP A 49 3.77 6.41 -22.61
C ASP A 49 3.41 4.92 -22.78
N PHE A 50 3.43 4.43 -24.02
CA PHE A 50 3.19 3.03 -24.35
C PHE A 50 4.48 2.21 -24.54
N ASN A 51 5.59 2.64 -23.94
CA ASN A 51 6.85 1.91 -24.02
C ASN A 51 6.88 0.81 -22.94
N PHE A 52 6.44 -0.39 -23.31
CA PHE A 52 6.39 -1.55 -22.41
C PHE A 52 7.77 -1.91 -21.86
N ASP A 53 8.82 -1.88 -22.68
CA ASP A 53 10.17 -2.24 -22.25
C ASP A 53 10.73 -1.24 -21.24
N ALA A 54 10.42 0.05 -21.38
CA ALA A 54 10.81 1.07 -20.41
C ALA A 54 10.10 0.85 -19.06
N VAL A 55 8.82 0.48 -19.06
CA VAL A 55 8.08 0.16 -17.83
C VAL A 55 8.67 -1.09 -17.16
N CYS A 56 8.98 -2.13 -17.93
CA CYS A 56 9.65 -3.33 -17.40
C CYS A 56 11.03 -3.02 -16.80
N ALA A 57 11.81 -2.17 -17.45
CA ALA A 57 13.12 -1.76 -16.95
C ALA A 57 13.01 -0.95 -15.65
N ALA A 58 12.05 -0.01 -15.59
CA ALA A 58 11.78 0.77 -14.37
C ALA A 58 11.35 -0.14 -13.21
N ALA A 59 10.39 -1.04 -13.42
CA ALA A 59 9.93 -1.98 -12.40
C ALA A 59 11.06 -2.90 -11.90
N ARG A 60 11.94 -3.35 -12.80
CA ARG A 60 13.11 -4.15 -12.41
C ARG A 60 14.05 -3.34 -11.53
N ASN A 61 14.35 -2.10 -11.90
CA ASN A 61 15.21 -1.22 -11.12
C ASN A 61 14.64 -0.94 -9.72
N ASP A 62 13.33 -0.70 -9.62
CA ASP A 62 12.67 -0.48 -8.33
C ASP A 62 12.76 -1.72 -7.43
N TRP A 63 12.58 -2.93 -7.99
CA TRP A 63 12.76 -4.16 -7.25
C TRP A 63 14.22 -4.43 -6.85
N GLU A 64 15.19 -4.14 -7.72
CA GLU A 64 16.61 -4.24 -7.39
C GLU A 64 16.98 -3.31 -6.24
N GLN A 65 16.46 -2.10 -6.23
CA GLN A 65 16.64 -1.14 -5.14
C GLN A 65 16.01 -1.64 -3.84
N ALA A 66 14.77 -2.13 -3.87
CA ALA A 66 14.08 -2.63 -2.69
C ALA A 66 14.79 -3.86 -2.10
N LEU A 67 15.16 -4.83 -2.92
CA LEU A 67 15.86 -6.05 -2.52
C LEU A 67 17.27 -5.80 -1.98
N SER A 68 17.92 -4.72 -2.42
CA SER A 68 19.25 -4.33 -1.93
C SER A 68 19.28 -3.77 -0.50
N SER A 69 18.11 -3.63 0.15
CA SER A 69 18.02 -3.27 1.57
C SER A 69 18.75 -4.23 2.50
N ILE A 70 18.91 -5.50 2.08
CA ILE A 70 19.73 -6.51 2.77
C ILE A 70 20.65 -7.17 1.74
N THR A 71 21.96 -7.06 1.94
CA THR A 71 22.95 -7.73 1.12
C THR A 71 23.53 -8.92 1.90
N VAL A 72 23.58 -10.08 1.28
CA VAL A 72 24.16 -11.30 1.86
C VAL A 72 25.29 -11.83 0.99
N GLU A 73 26.29 -12.40 1.63
CA GLU A 73 27.42 -13.03 1.00
C GLU A 73 27.57 -14.49 1.48
N GLY A 74 28.07 -15.35 0.62
CA GLY A 74 28.27 -16.78 0.91
C GLY A 74 27.06 -17.61 0.49
N GLY A 75 27.13 -18.92 0.81
CA GLY A 75 26.13 -19.90 0.35
C GLY A 75 26.25 -20.26 -1.13
N GLY A 76 25.38 -21.17 -1.57
CA GLY A 76 25.23 -21.54 -2.97
C GLY A 76 24.25 -20.63 -3.73
N THR A 77 24.21 -20.78 -5.04
CA THR A 77 23.28 -20.02 -5.90
C THR A 77 21.82 -20.23 -5.47
N ASP A 78 21.46 -21.42 -5.02
CA ASP A 78 20.08 -21.71 -4.61
C ASP A 78 19.76 -21.10 -3.25
N ASP A 79 20.72 -20.98 -2.35
CA ASP A 79 20.56 -20.28 -1.06
C ASP A 79 20.29 -18.79 -1.29
N LEU A 80 21.03 -18.16 -2.20
CA LEU A 80 20.82 -16.76 -2.58
C LEU A 80 19.46 -16.55 -3.24
N LYS A 81 19.05 -17.44 -4.16
CA LYS A 81 17.70 -17.37 -4.76
C LYS A 81 16.60 -17.49 -3.71
N ASN A 82 16.72 -18.45 -2.78
CA ASN A 82 15.75 -18.64 -1.72
C ASN A 82 15.66 -17.42 -0.81
N PHE A 83 16.81 -16.82 -0.45
CA PHE A 83 16.88 -15.62 0.37
C PHE A 83 16.16 -14.44 -0.29
N TYR A 84 16.56 -14.09 -1.52
CA TYR A 84 15.97 -12.94 -2.21
C TYR A 84 14.51 -13.17 -2.62
N THR A 85 14.11 -14.41 -2.89
CA THR A 85 12.70 -14.75 -3.10
C THR A 85 11.89 -14.54 -1.82
N ALA A 86 12.42 -14.89 -0.65
CA ALA A 86 11.75 -14.64 0.63
C ALA A 86 11.61 -13.12 0.92
N ILE A 87 12.65 -12.33 0.66
CA ILE A 87 12.57 -10.86 0.78
C ILE A 87 11.55 -10.28 -0.21
N TYR A 88 11.54 -10.74 -1.46
CA TYR A 88 10.54 -10.34 -2.45
C TYR A 88 9.12 -10.61 -1.95
N HIS A 89 8.83 -11.81 -1.46
CA HIS A 89 7.52 -12.16 -0.92
C HIS A 89 7.16 -11.30 0.30
N ALA A 90 8.12 -10.95 1.13
CA ALA A 90 7.91 -10.06 2.27
C ALA A 90 7.54 -8.61 1.84
N MET A 91 7.85 -8.18 0.62
CA MET A 91 7.59 -6.84 0.11
C MET A 91 6.36 -6.73 -0.82
N VAL A 92 5.64 -7.84 -1.08
CA VAL A 92 4.44 -7.82 -1.96
C VAL A 92 3.27 -7.09 -1.32
N VAL A 93 3.16 -7.10 0.00
CA VAL A 93 2.17 -6.35 0.79
C VAL A 93 2.87 -5.61 1.94
N PRO A 94 2.31 -4.53 2.44
CA PRO A 94 1.00 -3.90 2.18
C PRO A 94 0.94 -3.15 0.84
N ASN A 95 -0.28 -2.86 0.39
CA ASN A 95 -0.51 -2.13 -0.85
C ASN A 95 -0.80 -0.65 -0.60
N VAL A 96 -0.27 0.22 -1.45
CA VAL A 96 -0.65 1.64 -1.47
C VAL A 96 -2.07 1.76 -2.01
N VAL A 97 -2.91 2.53 -1.32
CA VAL A 97 -4.33 2.76 -1.68
C VAL A 97 -4.64 4.25 -1.85
N SER A 98 -3.65 5.12 -1.67
CA SER A 98 -3.77 6.54 -1.99
C SER A 98 -3.40 6.80 -3.46
N ASP A 99 -4.10 7.77 -4.07
CA ASP A 99 -3.82 8.24 -5.41
C ASP A 99 -2.59 9.17 -5.45
N VAL A 100 -2.05 9.42 -6.62
CA VAL A 100 -0.84 10.26 -6.82
C VAL A 100 -1.02 11.71 -6.34
N ASN A 101 -2.25 12.19 -6.23
CA ASN A 101 -2.59 13.50 -5.67
C ASN A 101 -2.75 13.48 -4.14
N GLY A 102 -2.57 12.32 -3.49
CA GLY A 102 -2.70 12.12 -2.05
C GLY A 102 -4.12 11.90 -1.56
N GLU A 103 -5.12 11.87 -2.44
CA GLU A 103 -6.49 11.50 -2.06
C GLU A 103 -6.60 9.98 -1.84
N TYR A 104 -7.45 9.57 -0.91
CA TYR A 104 -7.72 8.16 -0.64
C TYR A 104 -9.12 7.99 -0.03
N ARG A 105 -9.66 6.79 -0.09
CA ARG A 105 -10.93 6.46 0.54
C ARG A 105 -10.69 5.94 1.95
N ARG A 106 -11.31 6.63 2.93
CA ARG A 106 -11.27 6.26 4.34
C ARG A 106 -12.26 5.13 4.67
N HIS A 107 -12.10 4.47 5.80
CA HIS A 107 -12.99 3.40 6.27
C HIS A 107 -14.43 3.85 6.55
N ASN A 108 -14.69 5.12 6.73
CA ASN A 108 -16.04 5.71 6.79
C ASN A 108 -16.58 6.16 5.41
N MET A 109 -15.92 5.74 4.33
CA MET A 109 -16.24 6.05 2.93
C MET A 109 -16.05 7.52 2.53
N GLN A 110 -15.58 8.39 3.41
CA GLN A 110 -15.20 9.76 3.06
C GLN A 110 -13.88 9.77 2.27
N ILE A 111 -13.63 10.87 1.59
CA ILE A 111 -12.36 11.11 0.92
C ILE A 111 -11.43 11.83 1.90
N GLY A 112 -10.28 11.21 2.16
CA GLY A 112 -9.18 11.80 2.90
C GLY A 112 -8.14 12.43 1.98
N GLN A 113 -7.31 13.32 2.54
CA GLN A 113 -6.21 13.97 1.84
C GLN A 113 -4.94 13.83 2.67
N LEU A 114 -3.93 13.21 2.11
CA LEU A 114 -2.62 13.08 2.74
C LEU A 114 -1.74 14.31 2.51
N PRO A 115 -0.85 14.63 3.45
CA PRO A 115 0.24 15.55 3.20
C PRO A 115 1.15 15.05 2.07
N LYS A 116 1.80 15.98 1.36
CA LYS A 116 2.72 15.64 0.28
C LYS A 116 3.81 14.65 0.72
N GLY A 117 4.00 13.60 -0.06
CA GLY A 117 5.01 12.56 0.19
C GLY A 117 4.60 11.52 1.24
N LYS A 118 3.36 11.55 1.72
CA LYS A 118 2.77 10.49 2.54
C LYS A 118 1.94 9.55 1.70
N MET A 119 1.83 8.31 2.14
CA MET A 119 1.08 7.24 1.48
C MET A 119 0.13 6.58 2.46
N GLN A 120 -1.08 6.27 2.00
CA GLN A 120 -2.03 5.42 2.71
C GLN A 120 -1.84 3.98 2.27
N TYR A 121 -1.75 3.09 3.24
CA TYR A 121 -1.60 1.66 2.99
C TYR A 121 -2.83 0.88 3.45
N SER A 122 -3.03 -0.29 2.85
CA SER A 122 -4.02 -1.29 3.22
C SER A 122 -3.49 -2.70 2.96
N THR A 123 -4.33 -3.70 3.12
CA THR A 123 -3.97 -5.12 2.98
C THR A 123 -3.00 -5.55 4.09
N PHE A 124 -3.42 -5.30 5.33
CA PHE A 124 -2.64 -5.67 6.51
C PHE A 124 -3.14 -7.00 7.07
N SER A 125 -2.27 -8.00 7.12
CA SER A 125 -2.51 -9.27 7.83
C SER A 125 -1.80 -9.25 9.18
N LEU A 126 -2.30 -8.43 10.12
CA LEU A 126 -1.57 -8.08 11.33
C LEU A 126 -1.32 -9.26 12.27
N TRP A 127 -2.26 -10.20 12.34
CA TRP A 127 -2.11 -11.40 13.18
C TRP A 127 -1.01 -12.37 12.69
N ASP A 128 -0.63 -12.27 11.40
CA ASP A 128 0.50 -12.98 10.82
C ASP A 128 1.80 -12.19 10.98
N THR A 129 1.76 -10.90 10.64
CA THR A 129 2.95 -10.08 10.39
C THR A 129 3.57 -9.50 11.66
N PHE A 130 2.81 -9.37 12.77
CA PHE A 130 3.28 -8.69 13.99
C PHE A 130 4.50 -9.34 14.63
N ARG A 131 4.69 -10.65 14.45
CA ARG A 131 5.73 -11.45 15.12
C ARG A 131 7.13 -11.23 14.55
N ALA A 132 7.24 -11.14 13.23
CA ALA A 132 8.53 -11.10 12.54
C ALA A 132 8.59 -10.03 11.46
N TRP A 133 7.59 -9.94 10.57
CA TRP A 133 7.61 -9.03 9.43
C TRP A 133 7.62 -7.56 9.87
N ASN A 134 6.72 -7.16 10.76
CA ASN A 134 6.68 -5.78 11.28
C ASN A 134 7.98 -5.42 12.02
N PRO A 135 8.53 -6.25 12.93
CA PRO A 135 9.85 -6.03 13.51
C PRO A 135 10.98 -5.91 12.48
N LEU A 136 10.98 -6.73 11.42
CA LEU A 136 11.96 -6.63 10.33
C LEU A 136 11.86 -5.28 9.63
N MET A 137 10.66 -4.82 9.27
CA MET A 137 10.46 -3.53 8.58
C MET A 137 10.97 -2.35 9.43
N THR A 138 10.92 -2.43 10.75
CA THR A 138 11.52 -1.39 11.62
C THR A 138 13.04 -1.28 11.48
N LEU A 139 13.70 -2.28 10.91
CA LEU A 139 15.16 -2.29 10.68
C LEU A 139 15.52 -1.85 9.26
N ILE A 140 14.70 -2.22 8.27
CA ILE A 140 15.05 -2.06 6.84
C ILE A 140 14.27 -0.97 6.13
N ASP A 141 13.06 -0.61 6.61
CA ASP A 141 12.23 0.45 6.00
C ASP A 141 11.39 1.22 7.04
N THR A 142 12.04 2.12 7.74
CA THR A 142 11.38 2.97 8.75
C THR A 142 10.37 3.95 8.14
N ALA A 143 10.52 4.32 6.86
CA ALA A 143 9.58 5.19 6.17
C ALA A 143 8.25 4.48 5.90
N LEU A 144 8.30 3.23 5.46
CA LEU A 144 7.14 2.36 5.33
C LEU A 144 6.43 2.21 6.68
N VAL A 145 7.17 1.89 7.76
CA VAL A 145 6.59 1.70 9.10
C VAL A 145 5.87 2.98 9.57
N ASN A 146 6.45 4.16 9.36
CA ASN A 146 5.77 5.42 9.69
C ASN A 146 4.45 5.60 8.92
N ASN A 147 4.44 5.33 7.62
CA ASN A 147 3.23 5.45 6.82
C ASN A 147 2.18 4.41 7.22
N MET A 148 2.60 3.17 7.54
CA MET A 148 1.70 2.12 8.03
C MET A 148 1.04 2.51 9.35
N VAL A 149 1.82 2.98 10.34
CA VAL A 149 1.27 3.40 11.63
C VAL A 149 0.30 4.57 11.45
N ASN A 150 0.62 5.55 10.60
CA ASN A 150 -0.33 6.63 10.27
C ASN A 150 -1.61 6.08 9.61
N SER A 151 -1.49 5.06 8.75
CA SER A 151 -2.67 4.40 8.15
C SER A 151 -3.54 3.70 9.21
N TYR A 152 -2.94 3.06 10.23
CA TYR A 152 -3.70 2.45 11.33
C TYR A 152 -4.44 3.50 12.15
N LEU A 153 -3.80 4.64 12.43
CA LEU A 153 -4.42 5.74 13.17
C LEU A 153 -5.55 6.41 12.37
N ASP A 154 -5.37 6.59 11.06
CA ASP A 154 -6.45 7.08 10.19
C ASP A 154 -7.65 6.12 10.15
N ILE A 155 -7.41 4.81 10.13
CA ILE A 155 -8.47 3.81 10.24
C ILE A 155 -9.20 3.96 11.57
N TYR A 156 -8.47 4.11 12.67
CA TYR A 156 -9.04 4.35 13.99
C TYR A 156 -9.89 5.62 14.02
N ASP A 157 -9.39 6.72 13.50
CA ASP A 157 -10.11 8.01 13.45
C ASP A 157 -11.38 7.92 12.59
N ALA A 158 -11.40 7.07 11.58
CA ALA A 158 -12.54 6.90 10.69
C ALA A 158 -13.59 5.90 11.20
N SER A 159 -13.17 4.85 11.93
CA SER A 159 -14.03 3.73 12.33
C SER A 159 -14.22 3.58 13.84
N GLY A 160 -13.34 4.18 14.65
CA GLY A 160 -13.29 3.99 16.10
C GLY A 160 -12.51 2.76 16.55
N GLU A 161 -11.97 1.98 15.62
CA GLU A 161 -11.24 0.74 15.89
C GLU A 161 -9.93 0.70 15.11
N LEU A 162 -8.87 0.19 15.72
CA LEU A 162 -7.62 -0.09 15.03
C LEU A 162 -7.78 -1.30 14.10
N PRO A 163 -7.06 -1.36 12.97
CA PRO A 163 -7.24 -2.43 11.99
C PRO A 163 -6.85 -3.81 12.54
N ILE A 164 -7.55 -4.83 12.07
CA ILE A 164 -7.24 -6.24 12.28
C ILE A 164 -6.78 -6.87 10.97
N TRP A 165 -7.62 -6.83 9.95
CA TRP A 165 -7.33 -7.31 8.60
C TRP A 165 -8.06 -6.47 7.54
N PRO A 166 -7.66 -5.20 7.34
CA PRO A 166 -8.32 -4.33 6.39
C PRO A 166 -7.96 -4.67 4.95
N LEU A 167 -8.93 -4.55 4.06
CA LEU A 167 -8.77 -4.66 2.61
C LEU A 167 -9.34 -3.42 1.93
N SER A 168 -8.52 -2.74 1.16
CA SER A 168 -8.90 -1.47 0.52
C SER A 168 -9.35 -0.43 1.57
N ALA A 169 -10.61 -0.03 1.57
CA ALA A 169 -11.18 0.98 2.46
C ALA A 169 -12.16 0.38 3.50
N ALA A 170 -12.01 -0.89 3.86
CA ALA A 170 -12.89 -1.54 4.82
C ALA A 170 -12.16 -2.60 5.66
N GLU A 171 -12.61 -2.77 6.90
CA GLU A 171 -12.23 -3.92 7.72
C GLU A 171 -13.01 -5.15 7.22
N THR A 172 -12.32 -6.30 7.09
CA THR A 172 -12.96 -7.52 6.57
C THR A 172 -13.78 -8.27 7.63
N GLY A 173 -13.46 -8.06 8.91
CA GLY A 173 -14.12 -8.77 10.02
C GLY A 173 -13.87 -10.28 10.03
N THR A 174 -12.86 -10.77 9.31
CA THR A 174 -12.61 -12.20 9.10
C THR A 174 -11.59 -12.80 10.06
N MET A 175 -10.67 -11.98 10.59
CA MET A 175 -9.56 -12.43 11.42
C MET A 175 -9.70 -11.93 12.86
N ILE A 176 -8.87 -12.47 13.73
CA ILE A 176 -8.89 -12.23 15.17
C ILE A 176 -7.66 -11.44 15.62
N GLY A 177 -7.73 -10.96 16.86
CA GLY A 177 -6.62 -10.32 17.56
C GLY A 177 -6.66 -8.80 17.46
N TYR A 178 -5.75 -8.15 18.19
CA TYR A 178 -5.60 -6.70 18.24
C TYR A 178 -4.12 -6.32 18.12
N HIS A 179 -3.49 -6.92 17.10
CA HIS A 179 -2.03 -6.90 16.94
C HIS A 179 -1.49 -5.54 16.47
N SER A 180 -2.33 -4.66 15.92
CA SER A 180 -1.97 -3.29 15.59
C SER A 180 -1.37 -2.53 16.78
N VAL A 181 -1.87 -2.76 18.00
CA VAL A 181 -1.35 -2.15 19.22
C VAL A 181 0.11 -2.54 19.45
N SER A 182 0.45 -3.83 19.34
CA SER A 182 1.82 -4.30 19.53
C SER A 182 2.76 -3.77 18.44
N VAL A 183 2.29 -3.67 17.19
CA VAL A 183 3.07 -3.11 16.07
C VAL A 183 3.36 -1.63 16.28
N ILE A 184 2.36 -0.84 16.70
CA ILE A 184 2.52 0.58 17.00
C ILE A 184 3.48 0.77 18.19
N ALA A 185 3.32 -0.03 19.24
CA ALA A 185 4.18 0.05 20.43
C ALA A 185 5.64 -0.32 20.11
N ASP A 186 5.88 -1.37 19.31
CA ASP A 186 7.22 -1.77 18.87
C ASP A 186 7.89 -0.66 18.05
N ALA A 187 7.19 -0.09 17.07
CA ALA A 187 7.68 1.03 16.28
C ALA A 187 8.05 2.24 17.16
N TYR A 188 7.17 2.60 18.11
CA TYR A 188 7.39 3.71 19.02
C TYR A 188 8.60 3.49 19.92
N LEU A 189 8.75 2.31 20.52
CA LEU A 189 9.87 1.97 21.41
C LEU A 189 11.21 1.96 20.65
N LYS A 190 11.20 1.63 19.36
CA LYS A 190 12.37 1.69 18.48
C LYS A 190 12.68 3.09 17.95
N GLY A 191 11.94 4.11 18.40
CA GLY A 191 12.19 5.51 18.03
C GLY A 191 11.58 5.95 16.71
N ILE A 192 10.74 5.13 16.08
CA ILE A 192 10.00 5.48 14.86
C ILE A 192 8.77 6.30 15.29
N ARG A 193 8.90 7.64 15.31
CA ARG A 193 7.94 8.57 15.88
C ARG A 193 7.39 9.59 14.88
N GLY A 194 7.42 9.27 13.59
CA GLY A 194 6.86 10.13 12.53
C GLY A 194 5.32 10.11 12.45
N CYS A 195 4.67 9.44 13.41
CA CYS A 195 3.22 9.38 13.57
C CYS A 195 2.77 10.33 14.69
N LEU A 196 1.53 10.84 14.56
CA LEU A 196 0.91 11.76 15.52
C LEU A 196 0.33 11.02 16.74
N LEU A 197 1.13 10.18 17.41
CA LEU A 197 0.69 9.45 18.62
C LEU A 197 0.30 10.37 19.80
N TYR A 198 0.62 11.66 19.73
CA TYR A 198 0.36 12.63 20.78
C TYR A 198 -0.94 13.42 20.63
N THR A 199 -1.74 13.19 19.59
CA THR A 199 -2.95 13.97 19.33
C THR A 199 -4.24 13.32 19.82
N SER A 200 -4.20 12.08 20.30
CA SER A 200 -5.34 11.45 20.97
C SER A 200 -5.27 11.81 22.46
N PRO A 201 -6.24 12.56 23.01
CA PRO A 201 -6.29 12.81 24.45
C PRO A 201 -6.38 11.45 25.16
N SER A 202 -5.48 11.24 26.12
CA SER A 202 -5.56 10.06 26.99
C SER A 202 -6.91 10.08 27.70
N PRO A 203 -7.57 8.92 27.91
CA PRO A 203 -8.78 8.86 28.76
C PRO A 203 -8.58 9.45 30.17
N ARG A 204 -7.33 9.69 30.57
CA ARG A 204 -6.98 10.35 31.85
C ARG A 204 -6.99 11.89 31.79
N ASP A 205 -6.94 12.47 30.56
CA ASP A 205 -6.89 13.93 30.43
C ASP A 205 -8.28 14.59 30.57
N GLY A 206 -9.35 13.79 30.57
CA GLY A 206 -10.73 14.23 30.83
C GLY A 206 -11.22 14.05 32.29
N ALA A 207 -10.37 13.59 33.20
CA ALA A 207 -10.77 13.24 34.57
C ALA A 207 -10.33 14.26 35.64
N THR A 208 -10.04 15.52 35.26
CA THR A 208 -9.79 16.62 36.19
C THR A 208 -10.83 17.70 36.02
N SER A 209 -11.99 17.50 36.64
CA SER A 209 -12.82 18.57 37.20
C SER A 209 -13.79 17.98 38.23
#